data_6c6eb78252435819b1a47a4a71c4bc6e
#
_entry.id   6c6eb78252435819b1a47a4a71c4bc6e
#
_cell.length_a   1.000
_cell.length_b   1.000
_cell.length_c   1.000
_cell.angle_alpha   90.00
_cell.angle_beta   90.00
_cell.angle_gamma   90.00
#
_symmetry.space_group_name_H-M   'P 1'
#
loop_
_entity.id
_entity.type
_entity.pdbx_description
1 polymer ?
#
loop_
_entity_poly.entity_id
_entity_poly.type
_entity_poly.pdbx_seq_one_letter_code
_entity_poly.pdbx_strand_id
1 'polypeptide(L)'
;MPSSKPLMTASSGPIPDSIESALRTLETESGGINALAAALRGPLGETFARAVDLIRNSKGRVIVTGLGKSGHMGRKIAATLASTGTPAFFVHAAEAGGVLPLPFFDLPFFDVSVQPPGGIR
;
A
#
# COMPACT_ATOMS: atom_id res chain seq x y z
N MET A 1 -49.78 9.81 -23.43
CA MET A 1 -49.12 8.57 -22.95
C MET A 1 -47.63 8.69 -23.23
N PRO A 2 -46.83 8.81 -22.21
CA PRO A 2 -45.38 8.73 -22.44
C PRO A 2 -45.06 7.33 -22.95
N SER A 3 -44.49 7.24 -24.16
CA SER A 3 -43.94 5.98 -24.64
C SER A 3 -42.76 5.59 -23.73
N SER A 4 -42.88 4.50 -22.99
CA SER A 4 -41.74 3.94 -22.27
C SER A 4 -40.69 3.58 -23.32
N LYS A 5 -39.52 4.25 -23.26
CA LYS A 5 -38.37 3.81 -24.03
C LYS A 5 -38.05 2.38 -23.59
N PRO A 6 -37.93 1.40 -24.52
CA PRO A 6 -37.50 0.09 -24.14
C PRO A 6 -36.12 0.22 -23.46
N LEU A 7 -35.96 -0.42 -22.32
CA LEU A 7 -34.63 -0.61 -21.71
C LEU A 7 -33.71 -1.13 -22.82
N MET A 8 -32.64 -0.40 -23.09
CA MET A 8 -31.62 -0.87 -24.03
C MET A 8 -31.10 -2.20 -23.48
N THR A 9 -31.54 -3.30 -24.08
CA THR A 9 -30.89 -4.58 -23.89
C THR A 9 -29.45 -4.42 -24.30
N ALA A 10 -28.52 -4.79 -23.41
CA ALA A 10 -27.10 -4.78 -23.72
C ALA A 10 -26.91 -5.47 -25.08
N SER A 11 -26.36 -4.75 -26.07
CA SER A 11 -26.09 -5.31 -27.37
C SER A 11 -25.14 -6.47 -27.24
N SER A 12 -25.47 -7.64 -27.77
CA SER A 12 -24.57 -8.80 -27.86
C SER A 12 -23.47 -8.61 -28.91
N GLY A 13 -23.05 -7.37 -29.16
CA GLY A 13 -21.98 -7.01 -30.05
C GLY A 13 -20.60 -7.27 -29.42
N PRO A 14 -19.53 -7.22 -30.24
CA PRO A 14 -18.17 -7.39 -29.72
C PRO A 14 -17.87 -6.34 -28.65
N ILE A 15 -17.19 -6.77 -27.59
CA ILE A 15 -16.76 -5.88 -26.49
C ILE A 15 -15.75 -4.87 -27.07
N PRO A 16 -15.93 -3.56 -26.84
CA PRO A 16 -14.95 -2.58 -27.29
C PRO A 16 -13.55 -2.85 -26.72
N ASP A 17 -12.51 -2.60 -27.48
CA ASP A 17 -11.11 -2.82 -27.10
C ASP A 17 -10.75 -2.14 -25.76
N SER A 18 -11.32 -0.99 -25.47
CA SER A 18 -11.12 -0.27 -24.22
C SER A 18 -11.67 -1.06 -23.02
N ILE A 19 -12.81 -1.71 -23.18
CA ILE A 19 -13.40 -2.56 -22.13
C ILE A 19 -12.59 -3.83 -21.95
N GLU A 20 -12.15 -4.45 -23.04
CA GLU A 20 -11.26 -5.62 -22.96
C GLU A 20 -9.96 -5.30 -22.24
N SER A 21 -9.37 -4.13 -22.53
CA SER A 21 -8.16 -3.67 -21.85
C SER A 21 -8.41 -3.46 -20.36
N ALA A 22 -9.53 -2.85 -20.00
CA ALA A 22 -9.92 -2.65 -18.60
C ALA A 22 -10.12 -3.99 -17.88
N LEU A 23 -10.79 -4.94 -18.51
CA LEU A 23 -11.01 -6.26 -17.93
C LEU A 23 -9.69 -7.02 -17.70
N ARG A 24 -8.78 -7.00 -18.67
CA ARG A 24 -7.45 -7.62 -18.51
C ARG A 24 -6.68 -7.00 -17.34
N THR A 25 -6.76 -5.68 -17.16
CA THR A 25 -6.14 -5.00 -16.02
C THR A 25 -6.75 -5.48 -14.71
N LEU A 26 -8.08 -5.50 -14.61
CA LEU A 26 -8.79 -5.95 -13.41
C LEU A 26 -8.49 -7.43 -13.08
N GLU A 27 -8.40 -8.29 -14.08
CA GLU A 27 -8.02 -9.70 -13.90
C GLU A 27 -6.59 -9.83 -13.37
N THR A 28 -5.65 -9.05 -13.92
CA THR A 28 -4.25 -9.04 -13.48
C THR A 28 -4.15 -8.57 -12.03
N GLU A 29 -4.81 -7.48 -11.68
CA GLU A 29 -4.82 -6.94 -10.32
C GLU A 29 -5.49 -7.89 -9.32
N SER A 30 -6.64 -8.48 -9.71
CA SER A 30 -7.32 -9.49 -8.89
C SER A 30 -6.46 -10.73 -8.66
N GLY A 31 -5.73 -11.16 -9.69
CA GLY A 31 -4.77 -12.27 -9.59
C GLY A 31 -3.67 -11.97 -8.60
N GLY A 32 -3.13 -10.75 -8.58
CA GLY A 32 -2.14 -10.30 -7.61
C GLY A 32 -2.65 -10.31 -6.18
N ILE A 33 -3.87 -9.85 -5.96
CA ILE A 33 -4.52 -9.86 -4.64
C ILE A 33 -4.75 -11.29 -4.17
N ASN A 34 -5.22 -12.17 -5.03
CA ASN A 34 -5.42 -13.58 -4.69
C ASN A 34 -4.11 -14.30 -4.37
N ALA A 35 -3.04 -14.00 -5.11
CA ALA A 35 -1.70 -14.53 -4.85
C ALA A 35 -1.18 -14.06 -3.49
N LEU A 36 -1.38 -12.79 -3.13
CA LEU A 36 -1.04 -12.25 -1.81
C LEU A 36 -1.82 -12.94 -0.69
N ALA A 37 -3.12 -13.15 -0.87
CA ALA A 37 -3.94 -13.88 0.10
C ALA A 37 -3.43 -15.31 0.33
N ALA A 38 -3.05 -16.01 -0.75
CA ALA A 38 -2.47 -17.35 -0.66
C ALA A 38 -1.11 -17.33 0.06
N ALA A 39 -0.26 -16.34 -0.21
CA ALA A 39 1.03 -16.18 0.45
C ALA A 39 0.89 -15.91 1.95
N LEU A 40 -0.13 -15.12 2.36
CA LEU A 40 -0.43 -14.86 3.77
C LEU A 40 -0.93 -16.10 4.53
N ARG A 41 -1.58 -17.04 3.84
CA ARG A 41 -1.95 -18.35 4.43
C ARG A 41 -0.76 -19.30 4.54
N GLY A 42 0.34 -18.99 3.83
CA GLY A 42 1.57 -19.76 3.77
C GLY A 42 2.74 -19.06 4.47
N PRO A 43 3.95 -19.12 3.87
CA PRO A 43 5.19 -18.66 4.52
C PRO A 43 5.21 -17.18 4.89
N LEU A 44 4.50 -16.32 4.13
CA LEU A 44 4.47 -14.88 4.39
C LEU A 44 3.67 -14.53 5.66
N GLY A 45 2.73 -15.37 6.07
CA GLY A 45 1.81 -15.09 7.18
C GLY A 45 2.52 -14.85 8.50
N GLU A 46 3.50 -15.67 8.85
CA GLU A 46 4.27 -15.51 10.08
C GLU A 46 5.10 -14.22 10.08
N THR A 47 5.76 -13.93 8.98
CA THR A 47 6.55 -12.69 8.82
C THR A 47 5.65 -11.46 8.91
N PHE A 48 4.49 -11.50 8.28
CA PHE A 48 3.50 -10.43 8.34
C PHE A 48 2.99 -10.22 9.77
N ALA A 49 2.65 -11.29 10.48
CA ALA A 49 2.19 -11.21 11.87
C ALA A 49 3.27 -10.59 12.78
N ARG A 50 4.53 -10.97 12.62
CA ARG A 50 5.64 -10.36 13.36
C ARG A 50 5.80 -8.88 13.07
N ALA A 51 5.64 -8.46 11.80
CA ALA A 51 5.69 -7.04 11.44
C ALA A 51 4.56 -6.24 12.10
N VAL A 52 3.34 -6.79 12.09
CA VAL A 52 2.18 -6.17 12.76
C VAL A 52 2.44 -6.05 14.26
N ASP A 53 2.94 -7.10 14.92
CA ASP A 53 3.24 -7.09 16.35
C ASP A 53 4.34 -6.09 16.70
N LEU A 54 5.36 -5.97 15.86
CA LEU A 54 6.44 -4.99 16.03
C LEU A 54 5.88 -3.55 16.02
N ILE A 55 5.02 -3.23 15.07
CA ILE A 55 4.38 -1.93 14.97
C ILE A 55 3.43 -1.70 16.15
N ARG A 56 2.59 -2.69 16.46
CA ARG A 56 1.57 -2.61 17.51
C ARG A 56 2.17 -2.42 18.90
N ASN A 57 3.28 -3.09 19.20
CA ASN A 57 3.93 -3.05 20.49
C ASN A 57 5.02 -1.98 20.59
N SER A 58 5.22 -1.20 19.55
CA SER A 58 6.20 -0.11 19.54
C SER A 58 5.80 0.97 20.54
N LYS A 59 6.75 1.39 21.38
CA LYS A 59 6.62 2.55 22.28
C LYS A 59 7.13 3.84 21.64
N GLY A 60 7.70 3.76 20.46
CA GLY A 60 8.21 4.88 19.68
C GLY A 60 7.25 5.28 18.58
N ARG A 61 7.80 5.54 17.44
CA ARG A 61 7.06 5.97 16.24
C ARG A 61 7.45 5.14 15.03
N VAL A 62 6.51 5.01 14.11
CA VAL A 62 6.73 4.36 12.81
C VAL A 62 7.16 5.43 11.82
N ILE A 63 8.27 5.20 11.14
CA ILE A 63 8.74 6.06 10.05
C ILE A 63 8.52 5.30 8.76
N VAL A 64 7.82 5.94 7.83
CA VAL A 64 7.57 5.41 6.49
C VAL A 64 8.31 6.28 5.49
N THR A 65 9.02 5.68 4.58
CA THR A 65 9.70 6.40 3.49
C THR A 65 9.48 5.68 2.17
N GLY A 66 9.66 6.39 1.08
CA GLY A 66 9.52 5.84 -0.26
C GLY A 66 9.75 6.90 -1.32
N LEU A 67 9.91 6.47 -2.56
CA LEU A 67 10.12 7.30 -3.74
C LEU A 67 8.95 7.23 -4.70
N GLY A 68 8.67 8.32 -5.41
CA GLY A 68 7.66 8.38 -6.46
C GLY A 68 6.28 7.89 -5.99
N LYS A 69 5.70 6.97 -6.72
CA LYS A 69 4.38 6.38 -6.41
C LYS A 69 4.37 5.65 -5.09
N SER A 70 5.45 4.93 -4.75
CA SER A 70 5.60 4.27 -3.45
C SER A 70 5.63 5.27 -2.31
N GLY A 71 6.25 6.45 -2.51
CA GLY A 71 6.23 7.54 -1.54
C GLY A 71 4.82 8.06 -1.27
N HIS A 72 4.00 8.21 -2.30
CA HIS A 72 2.59 8.62 -2.14
C HIS A 72 1.79 7.60 -1.34
N MET A 73 1.98 6.32 -1.60
CA MET A 73 1.37 5.25 -0.81
C MET A 73 1.88 5.24 0.64
N GLY A 74 3.17 5.47 0.83
CA GLY A 74 3.78 5.59 2.15
C GLY A 74 3.18 6.73 2.99
N ARG A 75 2.94 7.90 2.38
CA ARG A 75 2.24 9.02 3.05
C ARG A 75 0.84 8.64 3.53
N LYS A 76 0.10 7.92 2.69
CA LYS A 76 -1.24 7.45 3.03
C LYS A 76 -1.20 6.44 4.19
N ILE A 77 -0.26 5.51 4.17
CA ILE A 77 -0.08 4.52 5.24
C ILE A 77 0.27 5.22 6.55
N ALA A 78 1.24 6.14 6.55
CA ALA A 78 1.63 6.89 7.73
C ALA A 78 0.46 7.70 8.32
N ALA A 79 -0.32 8.37 7.46
CA ALA A 79 -1.50 9.12 7.88
C ALA A 79 -2.57 8.20 8.49
N THR A 80 -2.80 7.02 7.92
CA THR A 80 -3.74 6.03 8.43
C THR A 80 -3.30 5.50 9.80
N LEU A 81 -2.03 5.13 9.95
CA LEU A 81 -1.48 4.69 11.23
C LEU A 81 -1.65 5.76 12.31
N ALA A 82 -1.26 7.01 12.01
CA ALA A 82 -1.41 8.13 12.94
C ALA A 82 -2.86 8.38 13.36
N SER A 83 -3.80 8.33 12.40
CA SER A 83 -5.23 8.53 12.67
C SER A 83 -5.88 7.40 13.48
N THR A 84 -5.28 6.22 13.48
CA THR A 84 -5.76 5.04 14.20
C THR A 84 -5.01 4.77 15.51
N GLY A 85 -4.22 5.73 15.98
CA GLY A 85 -3.58 5.68 17.29
C GLY A 85 -2.14 5.20 17.32
N THR A 86 -1.55 4.88 16.18
CA THR A 86 -0.13 4.52 16.07
C THR A 86 0.68 5.75 15.62
N PRO A 87 1.58 6.30 16.44
CA PRO A 87 2.41 7.43 16.02
C PRO A 87 3.24 7.07 14.78
N ALA A 88 2.99 7.76 13.69
CA ALA A 88 3.64 7.50 12.42
C ALA A 88 3.77 8.78 11.60
N PHE A 89 4.83 8.89 10.82
CA PHE A 89 5.01 9.97 9.86
C PHE A 89 5.82 9.52 8.65
N PHE A 90 5.64 10.23 7.57
CA PHE A 90 6.38 10.00 6.34
C PHE A 90 7.60 10.91 6.28
N VAL A 91 8.73 10.33 5.86
CA VAL A 91 9.97 11.06 5.60
C VAL A 91 10.33 10.87 4.12
N HIS A 92 10.55 11.97 3.41
CA HIS A 92 10.99 11.89 2.02
C HIS A 92 12.37 11.21 1.95
N ALA A 93 12.58 10.34 0.96
CA ALA A 93 13.81 9.56 0.85
C ALA A 93 15.08 10.44 0.80
N ALA A 94 15.01 11.64 0.21
CA ALA A 94 16.09 12.60 0.18
C ALA A 94 16.48 13.15 1.58
N GLU A 95 15.53 13.17 2.53
CA GLU A 95 15.71 13.64 3.90
C GLU A 95 16.01 12.49 4.88
N ALA A 96 15.80 11.25 4.44
CA ALA A 96 15.91 10.06 5.28
C ALA A 96 17.35 9.80 5.79
N GLY A 97 18.37 10.29 5.09
CA GLY A 97 19.78 10.11 5.46
C GLY A 97 20.15 10.67 6.83
N GLY A 98 19.39 11.64 7.37
CA GLY A 98 19.55 12.16 8.72
C GLY A 98 18.70 11.49 9.79
N VAL A 99 17.77 10.65 9.38
CA VAL A 99 16.72 10.06 10.23
C VAL A 99 16.89 8.55 10.38
N LEU A 100 17.40 7.89 9.36
CA LEU A 100 17.61 6.44 9.34
C LEU A 100 19.08 6.10 9.54
N PRO A 101 19.41 5.08 10.34
CA PRO A 101 20.80 4.68 10.59
C PRO A 101 21.46 3.92 9.42
N LEU A 102 20.75 3.78 8.30
CA LEU A 102 21.20 3.05 7.12
C LEU A 102 21.86 3.98 6.09
N PRO A 103 22.89 3.51 5.35
CA PRO A 103 23.40 4.24 4.21
C PRO A 103 22.29 4.49 3.19
N PHE A 104 22.16 5.70 2.73
CA PHE A 104 21.10 6.14 1.81
C PHE A 104 20.99 5.27 0.52
N PHE A 105 22.09 4.66 0.11
CA PHE A 105 22.14 3.85 -1.11
C PHE A 105 21.54 2.46 -0.99
N ASP A 106 21.28 1.98 0.23
CA ASP A 106 20.71 0.66 0.50
C ASP A 106 19.20 0.71 0.82
N LEU A 107 18.60 1.90 0.73
CA LEU A 107 17.16 2.03 0.98
C LEU A 107 16.35 1.41 -0.16
N PRO A 108 15.44 0.50 0.14
CA PRO A 108 14.48 0.02 -0.85
C PRO A 108 13.55 1.16 -1.29
N PHE A 109 12.86 0.99 -2.41
CA PHE A 109 11.90 1.99 -2.90
C PHE A 109 10.82 2.35 -1.88
N PHE A 110 10.62 1.49 -0.92
CA PHE A 110 9.69 1.67 0.19
C PHE A 110 10.28 1.02 1.44
N ASP A 111 10.30 1.75 2.53
CA ASP A 111 10.77 1.23 3.82
C ASP A 111 9.87 1.69 4.96
N VAL A 112 9.73 0.82 5.95
CA VAL A 112 9.03 1.10 7.20
C VAL A 112 9.97 0.72 8.35
N SER A 113 10.31 1.67 9.17
CA SER A 113 11.13 1.44 10.34
C SER A 113 10.43 1.90 11.62
N VAL A 114 10.76 1.25 12.73
CA VAL A 114 10.23 1.60 14.04
C VAL A 114 11.36 2.21 14.86
N GLN A 115 11.16 3.45 15.27
CA GLN A 115 12.14 4.16 16.10
C GLN A 115 11.76 4.12 17.59
N PRO A 116 12.74 3.87 18.47
CA PRO A 116 12.51 3.91 19.91
C PRO A 116 12.21 5.33 20.40
N PRO A 117 11.58 5.48 21.57
CA PRO A 117 11.42 6.78 22.21
C PRO A 117 12.77 7.45 22.44
N GLY A 118 12.91 8.71 22.05
CA GLY A 118 14.14 9.48 22.22
C GLY A 118 15.21 9.29 21.13
N GLY A 119 14.94 8.45 20.14
CA GLY A 119 15.81 8.31 18.95
C GLY A 119 15.58 9.45 17.97
N ILE A 120 16.49 10.33 17.91
CA ILE A 120 16.82 11.51 17.09
C ILE A 120 16.81 12.76 17.99
N ARG A 121 17.95 13.10 18.39
CA ARG A 121 18.29 14.47 18.78
C ARG A 121 18.88 15.20 17.58
#